data_cee879569a896f012a10b5ae07e66a17
#
_entry.id   cee879569a896f012a10b5ae07e66a17
#
_cell.length_a   1.000
_cell.length_b   1.000
_cell.length_c   1.000
_cell.angle_alpha   90.00
_cell.angle_beta   90.00
_cell.angle_gamma   90.00
#
_symmetry.space_group_name_H-M   'P 1'
#
loop_
_entity.id
_entity.type
_entity.pdbx_description
1 polymer ?
#
loop_
_entity_poly.entity_id
_entity_poly.type
_entity_poly.pdbx_seq_one_letter_code
_entity_poly.pdbx_strand_id
1 'polypeptide(L)'
;SISSGVHMARYVTDRIKEGMDSRILDHAGTLSNIDMRAVGKALNQGDPLALEVVSRGAEYLGRMFHSLNMIFDINVFVYGGGVTKLGKKFIDRIIAAYRHYSLMDQRFPAQFLPEELGDDAGMIGAALLVEK
;
A
#
# COMPACT_ATOMS: atom_id res chain seq x y z
N SER A 1 -3.65 1.00 -12.18
CA SER A 1 -2.61 1.30 -11.19
C SER A 1 -2.25 0.04 -10.40
N ILE A 2 -0.96 -0.27 -10.33
CA ILE A 2 -0.41 -1.47 -9.65
C ILE A 2 -0.68 -1.43 -8.14
N SER A 3 -1.04 -0.27 -7.62
CA SER A 3 -1.25 -0.02 -6.19
C SER A 3 -2.69 -0.25 -5.71
N SER A 4 -3.64 -0.45 -6.61
CA SER A 4 -5.00 -0.75 -6.16
C SER A 4 -5.08 -2.20 -5.66
N GLY A 5 -5.92 -2.45 -4.66
CA GLY A 5 -6.13 -3.78 -4.13
C GLY A 5 -6.49 -4.82 -5.20
N VAL A 6 -7.21 -4.41 -6.23
CA VAL A 6 -7.58 -5.26 -7.36
C VAL A 6 -6.35 -5.69 -8.17
N HIS A 7 -5.44 -4.78 -8.46
CA HIS A 7 -4.22 -5.11 -9.19
C HIS A 7 -3.26 -5.97 -8.37
N MET A 8 -3.15 -5.71 -7.08
CA MET A 8 -2.35 -6.55 -6.17
C MET A 8 -2.92 -7.97 -6.09
N ALA A 9 -4.24 -8.10 -5.96
CA ALA A 9 -4.91 -9.42 -5.94
C ALA A 9 -4.71 -10.17 -7.26
N ARG A 10 -4.79 -9.48 -8.39
CA ARG A 10 -4.52 -10.06 -9.71
C ARG A 10 -3.08 -10.55 -9.83
N TYR A 11 -2.12 -9.74 -9.41
CA TYR A 11 -0.71 -10.12 -9.41
C TYR A 11 -0.48 -11.40 -8.59
N VAL A 12 -1.03 -11.46 -7.37
CA VAL A 12 -0.96 -12.66 -6.52
C VAL A 12 -1.55 -13.88 -7.22
N THR A 13 -2.73 -13.72 -7.82
CA THR A 13 -3.41 -14.81 -8.54
C THR A 13 -2.53 -15.35 -9.68
N ASP A 14 -1.93 -14.46 -10.47
CA ASP A 14 -1.05 -14.84 -11.58
C ASP A 14 0.19 -15.60 -11.08
N ARG A 15 0.81 -15.13 -9.99
CA ARG A 15 1.98 -15.79 -9.40
C ARG A 15 1.66 -17.19 -8.86
N ILE A 16 0.49 -17.37 -8.24
CA ILE A 16 0.04 -18.70 -7.76
C ILE A 16 -0.23 -19.62 -8.94
N LYS A 17 -0.84 -19.13 -10.02
CA LYS A 17 -1.06 -19.91 -11.26
C LYS A 17 0.26 -20.33 -11.92
N GLU A 18 1.32 -19.55 -11.77
CA GLU A 18 2.67 -19.87 -12.24
C GLU A 18 3.37 -20.92 -11.36
N GLY A 19 2.74 -21.40 -10.31
CA GLY A 19 3.22 -22.46 -9.43
C GLY A 19 3.87 -21.99 -8.14
N MET A 20 3.74 -20.71 -7.79
CA MET A 20 4.25 -20.20 -6.52
C MET A 20 3.34 -20.62 -5.36
N ASP A 21 3.91 -21.30 -4.39
CA ASP A 21 3.23 -21.66 -3.15
C ASP A 21 3.03 -20.40 -2.28
N SER A 22 1.85 -20.26 -1.70
CA SER A 22 1.55 -19.13 -0.82
C SER A 22 0.39 -19.43 0.14
N ARG A 23 0.53 -18.98 1.38
CA ARG A 23 -0.53 -19.00 2.40
C ARG A 23 -1.67 -18.04 2.10
N ILE A 24 -1.50 -17.12 1.15
CA ILE A 24 -2.58 -16.23 0.71
C ILE A 24 -3.78 -17.03 0.23
N LEU A 25 -3.53 -18.10 -0.54
CA LEU A 25 -4.59 -18.96 -1.05
C LEU A 25 -5.33 -19.68 0.09
N ASP A 26 -4.62 -20.11 1.13
CA ASP A 26 -5.23 -20.76 2.30
C ASP A 26 -6.20 -19.81 3.02
N HIS A 27 -5.85 -18.54 3.13
CA HIS A 27 -6.71 -17.53 3.74
C HIS A 27 -7.87 -17.10 2.85
N ALA A 28 -7.68 -17.11 1.53
CA ALA A 28 -8.72 -16.76 0.57
C ALA A 28 -9.70 -17.90 0.31
N GLY A 29 -9.23 -19.15 0.40
CA GLY A 29 -9.98 -20.36 0.06
C GLY A 29 -9.98 -20.68 -1.43
N THR A 30 -10.18 -19.72 -2.30
CA THR A 30 -10.14 -19.86 -3.76
C THR A 30 -9.37 -18.72 -4.40
N LEU A 31 -8.88 -18.93 -5.64
CA LEU A 31 -8.18 -17.88 -6.40
C LEU A 31 -9.03 -16.63 -6.63
N SER A 32 -10.34 -16.81 -6.84
CA SER A 32 -11.26 -15.70 -7.07
C SER A 32 -11.54 -14.86 -5.83
N ASN A 33 -11.29 -15.40 -4.64
CA ASN A 33 -11.51 -14.71 -3.36
C ASN A 33 -10.25 -14.06 -2.79
N ILE A 34 -9.15 -14.05 -3.52
CA ILE A 34 -7.93 -13.38 -3.09
C ILE A 34 -8.20 -11.87 -2.96
N ASP A 35 -8.06 -11.38 -1.75
CA ASP A 35 -8.22 -9.97 -1.40
C ASP A 35 -7.07 -9.47 -0.50
N MET A 36 -7.08 -8.19 -0.18
CA MET A 36 -6.03 -7.59 0.64
C MET A 36 -6.04 -8.07 2.09
N ARG A 37 -7.15 -8.60 2.58
CA ARG A 37 -7.21 -9.22 3.92
C ARG A 37 -6.43 -10.53 3.94
N ALA A 38 -6.61 -11.36 2.93
CA ALA A 38 -5.85 -12.60 2.79
C ALA A 38 -4.35 -12.34 2.65
N VAL A 39 -3.99 -11.33 1.86
CA VAL A 39 -2.58 -10.89 1.72
C VAL A 39 -2.03 -10.40 3.06
N GLY A 40 -2.78 -9.58 3.81
CA GLY A 40 -2.37 -9.06 5.11
C GLY A 40 -2.15 -10.17 6.14
N LYS A 41 -3.03 -11.18 6.19
CA LYS A 41 -2.88 -12.33 7.08
C LYS A 41 -1.63 -13.15 6.75
N ALA A 42 -1.42 -13.44 5.47
CA ALA A 42 -0.23 -14.16 5.01
C ALA A 42 1.06 -13.35 5.27
N LEU A 43 1.02 -12.04 5.08
CA LEU A 43 2.15 -11.15 5.41
C LEU A 43 2.55 -11.26 6.87
N ASN A 44 1.58 -11.31 7.78
CA ASN A 44 1.83 -11.45 9.21
C ASN A 44 2.44 -12.82 9.57
N GLN A 45 2.25 -13.83 8.72
CA GLN A 45 2.86 -15.15 8.86
C GLN A 45 4.21 -15.27 8.16
N GLY A 46 4.71 -14.19 7.55
CA GLY A 46 5.98 -14.18 6.83
C GLY A 46 5.95 -14.80 5.44
N ASP A 47 4.78 -14.88 4.81
CA ASP A 47 4.64 -15.45 3.47
C ASP A 47 5.45 -14.66 2.43
N PRO A 48 6.32 -15.33 1.63
CA PRO A 48 7.20 -14.63 0.68
C PRO A 48 6.45 -13.91 -0.43
N LEU A 49 5.35 -14.46 -0.94
CA LEU A 49 4.56 -13.81 -1.99
C LEU A 49 3.80 -12.60 -1.44
N ALA A 50 3.26 -12.70 -0.22
CA ALA A 50 2.64 -11.56 0.44
C ALA A 50 3.65 -10.43 0.65
N LEU A 51 4.87 -10.75 1.07
CA LEU A 51 5.95 -9.79 1.23
C LEU A 51 6.34 -9.15 -0.12
N GLU A 52 6.46 -9.95 -1.17
CA GLU A 52 6.78 -9.47 -2.52
C GLU A 52 5.74 -8.46 -3.02
N VAL A 53 4.46 -8.81 -3.00
CA VAL A 53 3.40 -7.94 -3.52
C VAL A 53 3.25 -6.66 -2.71
N VAL A 54 3.35 -6.76 -1.39
CA VAL A 54 3.27 -5.60 -0.50
C VAL A 54 4.47 -4.67 -0.68
N SER A 55 5.67 -5.22 -0.84
CA SER A 55 6.88 -4.41 -1.08
C SER A 55 6.81 -3.67 -2.41
N ARG A 56 6.35 -4.32 -3.48
CA ARG A 56 6.16 -3.69 -4.79
C ARG A 56 5.11 -2.59 -4.75
N GLY A 57 3.98 -2.85 -4.09
CA GLY A 57 2.94 -1.84 -3.92
C GLY A 57 3.39 -0.64 -3.10
N ALA A 58 4.11 -0.88 -2.02
CA ALA A 58 4.67 0.18 -1.17
C ALA A 58 5.71 1.03 -1.90
N GLU A 59 6.58 0.40 -2.66
CA GLU A 59 7.59 1.08 -3.48
C GLU A 59 6.93 2.01 -4.51
N TYR A 60 5.93 1.50 -5.21
CA TYR A 60 5.18 2.29 -6.18
C TYR A 60 4.48 3.51 -5.54
N LEU A 61 3.81 3.28 -4.41
CA LEU A 61 3.11 4.35 -3.69
C LEU A 61 4.07 5.39 -3.11
N GLY A 62 5.19 4.94 -2.55
CA GLY A 62 6.22 5.84 -2.04
C GLY A 62 6.78 6.76 -3.12
N ARG A 63 7.05 6.21 -4.30
CA ARG A 63 7.47 6.98 -5.48
C ARG A 63 6.40 7.96 -5.95
N MET A 64 5.15 7.51 -5.99
CA MET A 64 4.02 8.36 -6.39
C MET A 64 3.87 9.54 -5.44
N PHE A 65 3.90 9.31 -4.14
CA PHE A 65 3.80 10.37 -3.14
C PHE A 65 4.98 11.34 -3.21
N HIS A 66 6.19 10.82 -3.44
CA HIS A 66 7.35 11.68 -3.67
C HIS A 66 7.16 12.57 -4.90
N SER A 67 6.66 12.03 -6.00
CA SER A 67 6.37 12.80 -7.21
C SER A 67 5.31 13.87 -6.97
N LEU A 68 4.26 13.56 -6.22
CA LEU A 68 3.22 14.54 -5.85
C LEU A 68 3.79 15.65 -4.96
N ASN A 69 4.66 15.31 -4.02
CA ASN A 69 5.36 16.29 -3.20
C ASN A 69 6.22 17.24 -4.07
N MET A 70 6.98 16.67 -5.01
CA MET A 70 7.88 17.46 -5.87
C MET A 70 7.14 18.36 -6.86
N ILE A 71 6.04 17.90 -7.42
CA ILE A 71 5.30 18.64 -8.46
C ILE A 71 4.34 19.65 -7.85
N PHE A 72 3.65 19.28 -6.77
CA PHE A 72 2.54 20.07 -6.19
C PHE A 72 2.82 20.60 -4.79
N ASP A 73 4.01 20.37 -4.25
CA ASP A 73 4.38 20.73 -2.88
C ASP A 73 3.40 20.18 -1.82
N ILE A 74 2.90 18.98 -2.05
CA ILE A 74 2.01 18.28 -1.12
C ILE A 74 2.86 17.56 -0.09
N ASN A 75 2.65 17.88 1.19
CA ASN A 75 3.38 17.27 2.30
C ASN A 75 2.47 16.59 3.34
N VAL A 76 1.19 16.50 3.06
CA VAL A 76 0.23 15.75 3.90
C VAL A 76 -0.49 14.73 3.02
N PHE A 77 -0.42 13.47 3.42
CA PHE A 77 -1.07 12.37 2.74
C PHE A 77 -2.03 11.67 3.69
N VAL A 78 -3.27 11.50 3.27
CA VAL A 78 -4.29 10.77 4.02
C VAL A 78 -4.50 9.41 3.37
N TYR A 79 -4.47 8.35 4.15
CA TYR A 79 -4.68 7.00 3.67
C TYR A 79 -5.88 6.34 4.31
N GLY A 80 -6.58 5.49 3.54
CA GLY A 80 -7.78 4.80 3.99
C GLY A 80 -8.15 3.64 3.08
N GLY A 81 -9.31 3.05 3.33
CA GLY A 81 -9.88 2.00 2.50
C GLY A 81 -9.11 0.68 2.50
N GLY A 82 -9.02 0.04 1.35
CA GLY A 82 -8.39 -1.28 1.19
C GLY A 82 -6.94 -1.37 1.64
N VAL A 83 -6.22 -0.27 1.61
CA VAL A 83 -4.81 -0.19 2.04
C VAL A 83 -4.66 -0.43 3.54
N THR A 84 -5.61 0.04 4.34
CA THR A 84 -5.59 -0.17 5.79
C THR A 84 -5.78 -1.64 6.17
N LYS A 85 -6.39 -2.43 5.30
CA LYS A 85 -6.57 -3.88 5.49
C LYS A 85 -5.26 -4.67 5.42
N LEU A 86 -4.23 -4.12 4.78
CA LEU A 86 -2.87 -4.68 4.79
C LEU A 86 -2.12 -4.39 6.10
N GLY A 87 -2.66 -3.48 6.92
CA GLY A 87 -2.13 -3.18 8.24
C GLY A 87 -0.97 -2.19 8.24
N LYS A 88 -0.50 -1.92 9.46
CA LYS A 88 0.57 -0.94 9.72
C LYS A 88 1.87 -1.25 8.96
N LYS A 89 2.20 -2.53 8.80
CA LYS A 89 3.42 -2.94 8.08
C LYS A 89 3.47 -2.41 6.64
N PHE A 90 2.32 -2.36 5.97
CA PHE A 90 2.25 -1.81 4.62
C PHE A 90 2.45 -0.29 4.61
N ILE A 91 1.80 0.40 5.52
CA ILE A 91 1.92 1.85 5.67
C ILE A 91 3.38 2.23 5.98
N ASP A 92 4.01 1.55 6.93
CA ASP A 92 5.42 1.79 7.28
C ASP A 92 6.35 1.60 6.07
N ARG A 93 6.06 0.62 5.20
CA ARG A 93 6.84 0.41 3.96
C ARG A 93 6.63 1.51 2.94
N ILE A 94 5.41 2.03 2.81
CA ILE A 94 5.12 3.18 1.94
C ILE A 94 5.90 4.40 2.41
N ILE A 95 5.88 4.68 3.69
CA ILE A 95 6.59 5.81 4.30
C ILE A 95 8.09 5.64 4.11
N ALA A 96 8.64 4.46 4.33
CA ALA A 96 10.06 4.18 4.12
C ALA A 96 10.46 4.38 2.64
N ALA A 97 9.65 3.90 1.70
CA ALA A 97 9.88 4.10 0.27
C ALA A 97 9.83 5.58 -0.11
N TYR A 98 8.85 6.33 0.40
CA TYR A 98 8.76 7.77 0.20
C TYR A 98 10.05 8.47 0.69
N ARG A 99 10.48 8.19 1.91
CA ARG A 99 11.67 8.80 2.51
C ARG A 99 12.96 8.43 1.78
N HIS A 100 13.02 7.24 1.19
CA HIS A 100 14.16 6.83 0.36
C HIS A 100 14.33 7.74 -0.87
N TYR A 101 13.24 8.19 -1.48
CA TYR A 101 13.27 9.09 -2.64
C TYR A 101 13.30 10.57 -2.26
N SER A 102 12.83 10.93 -1.08
CA SER A 102 12.73 12.33 -0.66
C SER A 102 13.97 12.79 0.08
N LEU A 103 14.82 13.54 -0.60
CA LEU A 103 15.98 14.20 0.01
C LEU A 103 15.60 15.30 0.98
N MET A 104 14.39 15.83 0.88
CA MET A 104 13.91 16.97 1.66
C MET A 104 13.11 16.56 2.90
N ASP A 105 12.80 15.26 3.07
CA ASP A 105 11.95 14.80 4.17
C ASP A 105 12.53 15.09 5.56
N GLN A 106 13.85 15.11 5.70
CA GLN A 106 14.50 15.47 6.96
C GLN A 106 14.27 16.94 7.36
N ARG A 107 14.11 17.81 6.39
CA ARG A 107 13.93 19.26 6.59
C ARG A 107 12.48 19.66 6.65
N PHE A 108 11.65 19.02 5.82
CA PHE A 108 10.21 19.27 5.70
C PHE A 108 9.48 17.92 5.65
N PRO A 109 9.37 17.21 6.80
CA PRO A 109 8.83 15.87 6.82
C PRO A 109 7.37 15.85 6.35
N ALA A 110 7.06 14.93 5.45
CA ALA A 110 5.69 14.66 5.07
C ALA A 110 4.93 13.96 6.20
N GLN A 111 3.65 14.27 6.32
CA GLN A 111 2.74 13.64 7.27
C GLN A 111 1.88 12.61 6.56
N PHE A 112 1.75 11.43 7.15
CA PHE A 112 0.89 10.34 6.68
C PHE A 112 -0.16 10.07 7.75
N LEU A 113 -1.41 10.40 7.47
CA LEU A 113 -2.50 10.37 8.42
C LEU A 113 -3.54 9.33 8.01
N PRO A 114 -4.03 8.51 8.95
CA PRO A 114 -5.16 7.63 8.67
C PRO A 114 -6.44 8.44 8.47
N GLU A 115 -7.29 7.95 7.60
CA GLU A 115 -8.63 8.49 7.43
C GLU A 115 -9.50 8.20 8.64
N GLU A 116 -10.25 9.20 9.12
CA GLU A 116 -11.11 9.08 10.29
C GLU A 116 -12.54 8.62 9.95
N LEU A 117 -12.94 8.62 8.67
CA LEU A 117 -14.33 8.45 8.23
C LEU A 117 -14.75 7.00 7.94
N GLY A 118 -14.01 5.99 8.40
CA GLY A 118 -14.44 4.60 8.34
C GLY A 118 -14.17 3.87 7.01
N ASP A 119 -14.65 2.61 6.94
CA ASP A 119 -14.22 1.60 5.96
C ASP A 119 -14.63 1.83 4.50
N ASP A 120 -15.49 2.80 4.20
CA ASP A 120 -16.10 2.97 2.87
C ASP A 120 -15.40 3.98 1.97
N ALA A 121 -14.46 4.72 2.47
CA ALA A 121 -13.71 5.65 1.64
C ALA A 121 -12.50 4.95 1.01
N GLY A 122 -12.67 4.53 -0.19
CA GLY A 122 -11.87 3.52 -0.87
C GLY A 122 -10.55 3.98 -1.46
N MET A 123 -9.90 5.09 -1.03
CA MET A 123 -8.67 5.53 -1.72
C MET A 123 -7.66 6.19 -0.81
N ILE A 124 -6.36 5.92 -1.08
CA ILE A 124 -5.29 6.81 -0.65
C ILE A 124 -5.47 8.11 -1.41
N GLY A 125 -5.87 9.15 -0.72
CA GLY A 125 -5.97 10.50 -1.25
C GLY A 125 -4.82 11.37 -0.79
N ALA A 126 -4.32 12.23 -1.66
CA ALA A 126 -3.52 13.37 -1.27
C ALA A 126 -4.49 14.49 -0.90
N ALA A 127 -4.52 14.90 0.35
CA ALA A 127 -5.25 16.10 0.75
C ALA A 127 -4.36 17.31 0.51
N LEU A 128 -4.80 18.20 -0.36
CA LEU A 128 -4.27 19.55 -0.46
C LEU A 128 -4.75 20.32 0.77
N LEU A 129 -3.98 20.29 1.83
CA LEU A 129 -4.10 21.30 2.87
C LEU A 129 -3.37 22.56 2.37
N VAL A 130 -4.13 23.42 1.74
CA VAL A 130 -3.64 24.78 1.48
C VAL A 130 -3.67 25.51 2.81
N GLU A 131 -2.54 25.58 3.49
CA GLU A 131 -2.36 26.56 4.56
C GLU A 131 -2.37 27.95 3.92
N LYS A 132 -3.39 28.70 4.27
CA LYS A 132 -3.37 30.12 4.02
C LYS A 132 -2.57 30.83 5.11
#